data_9c27e4600f1711f403130a23ee0a174a
#
_entry.id   9c27e4600f1711f403130a23ee0a174a
#
_cell.length_a   1.000
_cell.length_b   1.000
_cell.length_c   1.000
_cell.angle_alpha   90.00
_cell.angle_beta   90.00
_cell.angle_gamma   90.00
#
_symmetry.space_group_name_H-M   'P 1'
#
loop_
_entity.id
_entity.type
_entity.pdbx_description
1 polymer ?
#
loop_
_entity_poly.entity_id
_entity_poly.type
_entity_poly.pdbx_seq_one_letter_code
_entity_poly.pdbx_strand_id
1 'polypeptide(L)'
;ETAEKYGDEQVHIWRRSYDVAPAPLGEEDPRNPRFDPRYRDVPEAELPRTESLSDTVARIMPYWKCEILPALAHHDAILVVAHGNSLRGIIKHLKGISDEAISEFNLPTAVPYVFEFDEGLNYAGDRFLGDPDEIARLMAAVADQGRKG
;
A
#
# COMPACT_ATOMS: atom_id res chain seq x y z
N GLU A 1 2.49 15.84 14.97
CA GLU A 1 3.90 15.56 15.31
C GLU A 1 4.80 15.60 14.07
N THR A 2 4.60 14.69 13.05
CA THR A 2 5.46 14.68 11.85
C THR A 2 5.31 15.97 11.02
N ALA A 3 4.08 16.45 10.81
CA ALA A 3 3.81 17.68 10.09
C ALA A 3 4.33 18.93 10.82
N GLU A 4 4.39 18.90 12.15
CA GLU A 4 4.99 19.98 12.95
C GLU A 4 6.50 20.07 12.75
N LYS A 5 7.15 18.92 12.53
CA LYS A 5 8.60 18.83 12.36
C LYS A 5 9.06 19.11 10.92
N TYR A 6 8.30 18.66 9.94
CA TYR A 6 8.73 18.66 8.53
C TYR A 6 7.86 19.51 7.60
N GLY A 7 6.74 20.06 8.11
CA GLY A 7 5.74 20.79 7.33
C GLY A 7 4.75 19.87 6.64
N ASP A 8 3.55 20.41 6.38
CA ASP A 8 2.44 19.64 5.78
C ASP A 8 2.75 19.21 4.33
N GLU A 9 3.44 20.04 3.57
CA GLU A 9 3.84 19.77 2.19
C GLU A 9 4.77 18.55 2.10
N GLN A 10 5.82 18.51 2.93
CA GLN A 10 6.76 17.39 2.94
C GLN A 10 6.10 16.10 3.39
N VAL A 11 5.20 16.16 4.38
CA VAL A 11 4.44 14.99 4.83
C VAL A 11 3.48 14.51 3.74
N HIS A 12 2.85 15.42 3.01
CA HIS A 12 2.02 15.09 1.86
C HIS A 12 2.81 14.36 0.78
N ILE A 13 4.00 14.85 0.42
CA ILE A 13 4.90 14.19 -0.53
C ILE A 13 5.21 12.76 -0.08
N TRP A 14 5.66 12.55 1.14
CA TRP A 14 5.98 11.21 1.66
C TRP A 14 4.78 10.25 1.70
N ARG A 15 3.58 10.77 1.91
CA ARG A 15 2.37 9.94 1.98
C ARG A 15 1.79 9.59 0.61
N ARG A 16 2.08 10.39 -0.40
CA ARG A 16 1.39 10.33 -1.69
C ARG A 16 2.27 9.98 -2.86
N SER A 17 3.53 10.43 -2.88
CA SER A 17 4.43 10.12 -4.00
C SER A 17 4.65 8.62 -4.15
N TYR A 18 4.98 8.21 -5.37
CA TYR A 18 5.30 6.84 -5.68
C TYR A 18 6.71 6.46 -5.22
N ASP A 19 7.70 7.32 -5.45
CA ASP A 19 9.13 7.02 -5.35
C ASP A 19 9.87 7.81 -4.25
N VAL A 20 9.20 8.76 -3.57
CA VAL A 20 9.84 9.54 -2.50
C VAL A 20 9.59 8.89 -1.14
N ALA A 21 10.64 8.24 -0.60
CA ALA A 21 10.61 7.68 0.74
C ALA A 21 10.81 8.74 1.83
N PRO A 22 10.24 8.55 3.05
CA PRO A 22 10.62 9.32 4.23
C PRO A 22 12.11 9.16 4.56
N ALA A 23 12.66 10.07 5.37
CA ALA A 23 14.01 9.93 5.88
C ALA A 23 14.18 8.58 6.62
N PRO A 24 15.27 7.82 6.38
CA PRO A 24 15.46 6.52 6.99
C PRO A 24 15.60 6.65 8.52
N LEU A 25 15.09 5.66 9.23
CA LEU A 25 15.30 5.54 10.67
C LEU A 25 16.78 5.41 10.99
N GLY A 26 17.22 6.08 12.05
CA GLY A 26 18.57 5.92 12.58
C GLY A 26 18.81 4.48 13.06
N GLU A 27 20.08 4.10 13.16
CA GLU A 27 20.43 2.75 13.61
C GLU A 27 19.97 2.49 15.04
N GLU A 28 20.05 3.50 15.92
CA GLU A 28 19.65 3.42 17.32
C GLU A 28 18.18 3.84 17.57
N ASP A 29 17.41 4.13 16.53
CA ASP A 29 16.00 4.47 16.68
C ASP A 29 15.22 3.23 17.18
N PRO A 30 14.48 3.32 18.31
CA PRO A 30 13.77 2.18 18.86
C PRO A 30 12.67 1.61 17.94
N ARG A 31 12.27 2.35 16.91
CA ARG A 31 11.33 1.92 15.88
C ARG A 31 12.01 1.15 14.76
N ASN A 32 13.34 1.09 14.74
CA ASN A 32 14.08 0.35 13.73
C ASN A 32 13.66 -1.13 13.79
N PRO A 33 13.25 -1.75 12.65
CA PRO A 33 12.75 -3.13 12.63
C PRO A 33 13.76 -4.16 13.16
N ARG A 34 15.06 -3.86 13.20
CA ARG A 34 16.09 -4.74 13.79
C ARG A 34 15.85 -5.04 15.27
N PHE A 35 15.12 -4.15 15.98
CA PHE A 35 14.78 -4.34 17.40
C PHE A 35 13.45 -5.09 17.59
N ASP A 36 12.71 -5.36 16.52
CA ASP A 36 11.44 -6.08 16.63
C ASP A 36 11.67 -7.60 16.64
N PRO A 37 11.28 -8.30 17.71
CA PRO A 37 11.47 -9.75 17.83
C PRO A 37 10.85 -10.57 16.69
N ARG A 38 9.86 -10.04 15.99
CA ARG A 38 9.22 -10.70 14.84
C ARG A 38 10.18 -10.87 13.66
N TYR A 39 11.22 -10.03 13.56
CA TYR A 39 12.17 -10.02 12.43
C TYR A 39 13.55 -10.55 12.82
N ARG A 40 13.71 -11.16 14.01
CA ARG A 40 15.00 -11.65 14.52
C ARG A 40 15.72 -12.63 13.58
N ASP A 41 14.95 -13.37 12.76
CA ASP A 41 15.47 -14.38 11.83
C ASP A 41 15.66 -13.81 10.40
N VAL A 42 15.42 -12.50 10.21
CA VAL A 42 15.60 -11.80 8.93
C VAL A 42 16.96 -11.11 8.95
N PRO A 43 17.80 -11.29 7.91
CA PRO A 43 19.07 -10.58 7.80
C PRO A 43 18.88 -9.05 7.89
N GLU A 44 19.72 -8.36 8.66
CA GLU A 44 19.59 -6.92 8.88
C GLU A 44 19.62 -6.13 7.55
N ALA A 45 20.36 -6.60 6.55
CA ALA A 45 20.42 -5.99 5.23
C ALA A 45 19.09 -6.04 4.45
N GLU A 46 18.17 -6.91 4.86
CA GLU A 46 16.84 -7.05 4.25
C GLU A 46 15.77 -6.26 5.02
N LEU A 47 16.11 -5.67 6.16
CA LEU A 47 15.18 -4.89 6.97
C LEU A 47 15.15 -3.43 6.50
N PRO A 48 14.05 -2.95 5.90
CA PRO A 48 13.97 -1.58 5.43
C PRO A 48 13.90 -0.60 6.61
N ARG A 49 14.75 0.44 6.58
CA ARG A 49 14.67 1.57 7.53
C ARG A 49 13.75 2.70 7.03
N THR A 50 13.39 2.64 5.76
CA THR A 50 12.42 3.48 5.07
C THR A 50 11.95 2.77 3.81
N GLU A 51 10.75 3.06 3.35
CA GLU A 51 10.23 2.58 2.05
C GLU A 51 9.38 3.67 1.41
N SER A 52 9.53 3.84 0.11
CA SER A 52 8.55 4.48 -0.77
C SER A 52 7.47 3.49 -1.19
N LEU A 53 6.45 3.94 -1.91
CA LEU A 53 5.48 3.03 -2.51
C LEU A 53 6.13 2.15 -3.60
N SER A 54 7.10 2.68 -4.32
CA SER A 54 7.91 1.95 -5.32
C SER A 54 8.67 0.78 -4.69
N ASP A 55 9.35 1.01 -3.55
CA ASP A 55 10.05 -0.04 -2.82
C ASP A 55 9.07 -1.11 -2.32
N THR A 56 7.92 -0.68 -1.79
CA THR A 56 6.85 -1.58 -1.37
C THR A 56 6.34 -2.45 -2.53
N VAL A 57 6.13 -1.87 -3.71
CA VAL A 57 5.73 -2.62 -4.92
C VAL A 57 6.81 -3.62 -5.31
N ALA A 58 8.07 -3.20 -5.37
CA ALA A 58 9.19 -4.09 -5.73
C ALA A 58 9.27 -5.31 -4.79
N ARG A 59 9.01 -5.13 -3.50
CA ARG A 59 9.04 -6.19 -2.50
C ARG A 59 7.81 -7.11 -2.56
N ILE A 60 6.64 -6.59 -2.87
CA ILE A 60 5.38 -7.36 -2.88
C ILE A 60 5.20 -8.16 -4.18
N MET A 61 5.63 -7.63 -5.33
CA MET A 61 5.35 -8.23 -6.63
C MET A 61 5.89 -9.65 -6.82
N PRO A 62 7.06 -10.04 -6.31
CA PRO A 62 7.48 -11.43 -6.33
C PRO A 62 6.49 -12.37 -5.62
N TYR A 63 6.03 -12.00 -4.43
CA TYR A 63 5.04 -12.78 -3.67
C TYR A 63 3.67 -12.83 -4.36
N TRP A 64 3.22 -11.70 -4.90
CA TRP A 64 2.01 -11.65 -5.72
C TRP A 64 2.06 -12.65 -6.87
N LYS A 65 3.14 -12.64 -7.64
CA LYS A 65 3.29 -13.46 -8.86
C LYS A 65 3.52 -14.94 -8.55
N CYS A 66 4.25 -15.25 -7.48
CA CYS A 66 4.66 -16.62 -7.18
C CYS A 66 3.67 -17.35 -6.26
N GLU A 67 2.92 -16.63 -5.44
CA GLU A 67 2.05 -17.22 -4.42
C GLU A 67 0.58 -16.85 -4.60
N ILE A 68 0.25 -15.54 -4.62
CA ILE A 68 -1.14 -15.10 -4.60
C ILE A 68 -1.84 -15.39 -5.93
N LEU A 69 -1.25 -14.96 -7.03
CA LEU A 69 -1.85 -15.12 -8.36
C LEU A 69 -2.04 -16.61 -8.75
N PRO A 70 -1.05 -17.51 -8.56
CA PRO A 70 -1.27 -18.93 -8.82
C PRO A 70 -2.30 -19.56 -7.91
N ALA A 71 -2.45 -19.12 -6.68
CA ALA A 71 -3.46 -19.62 -5.76
C ALA A 71 -4.89 -19.37 -6.26
N LEU A 72 -5.14 -18.28 -7.02
CA LEU A 72 -6.43 -18.01 -7.65
C LEU A 72 -6.87 -19.12 -8.62
N ALA A 73 -5.94 -19.84 -9.24
CA ALA A 73 -6.27 -20.99 -10.11
C ALA A 73 -6.91 -22.16 -9.36
N HIS A 74 -6.81 -22.18 -8.03
CA HIS A 74 -7.25 -23.28 -7.17
C HIS A 74 -8.34 -22.88 -6.17
N HIS A 75 -8.76 -21.61 -6.18
CA HIS A 75 -9.74 -21.07 -5.25
C HIS A 75 -10.69 -20.11 -5.96
N ASP A 76 -11.98 -20.18 -5.62
CA ASP A 76 -13.01 -19.28 -6.17
C ASP A 76 -12.79 -17.82 -5.75
N ALA A 77 -12.17 -17.61 -4.59
CA ALA A 77 -11.82 -16.28 -4.08
C ALA A 77 -10.65 -16.34 -3.09
N ILE A 78 -9.84 -15.30 -3.06
CA ILE A 78 -8.76 -15.09 -2.09
C ILE A 78 -8.96 -13.74 -1.42
N LEU A 79 -8.91 -13.73 -0.08
CA LEU A 79 -8.94 -12.51 0.70
C LEU A 79 -7.50 -12.04 1.02
N VAL A 80 -7.13 -10.87 0.52
CA VAL A 80 -5.85 -10.23 0.83
C VAL A 80 -6.08 -9.10 1.83
N VAL A 81 -5.54 -9.24 3.03
CA VAL A 81 -5.61 -8.22 4.09
C VAL A 81 -4.21 -7.67 4.34
N ALA A 82 -4.01 -6.39 4.11
CA ALA A 82 -2.70 -5.75 4.25
C ALA A 82 -2.82 -4.25 4.58
N HIS A 83 -1.68 -3.61 4.82
CA HIS A 83 -1.62 -2.17 4.97
C HIS A 83 -2.07 -1.45 3.67
N GLY A 84 -2.71 -0.29 3.81
CA GLY A 84 -3.24 0.48 2.66
C GLY A 84 -2.21 0.75 1.57
N ASN A 85 -0.94 1.03 1.90
CA ASN A 85 0.11 1.24 0.90
C ASN A 85 0.46 -0.06 0.15
N SER A 86 0.50 -1.19 0.84
CA SER A 86 0.71 -2.49 0.20
C SER A 86 -0.41 -2.82 -0.79
N LEU A 87 -1.66 -2.59 -0.38
CA LEU A 87 -2.83 -2.77 -1.25
C LEU A 87 -2.81 -1.79 -2.43
N ARG A 88 -2.46 -0.51 -2.21
CA ARG A 88 -2.30 0.47 -3.31
C ARG A 88 -1.24 0.04 -4.32
N GLY A 89 -0.15 -0.58 -3.86
CA GLY A 89 0.87 -1.14 -4.74
C GLY A 89 0.33 -2.26 -5.64
N ILE A 90 -0.45 -3.20 -5.07
CA ILE A 90 -1.11 -4.27 -5.83
C ILE A 90 -2.12 -3.67 -6.83
N ILE A 91 -2.95 -2.74 -6.39
CA ILE A 91 -3.95 -2.06 -7.21
C ILE A 91 -3.29 -1.33 -8.38
N LYS A 92 -2.20 -0.59 -8.12
CA LYS A 92 -1.41 0.07 -9.15
C LYS A 92 -0.95 -0.90 -10.23
N HIS A 93 -0.42 -2.04 -9.82
CA HIS A 93 0.05 -3.09 -10.73
C HIS A 93 -1.09 -3.66 -11.58
N LEU A 94 -2.20 -4.05 -10.94
CA LEU A 94 -3.33 -4.69 -11.62
C LEU A 94 -4.03 -3.77 -12.61
N LYS A 95 -4.21 -2.50 -12.25
CA LYS A 95 -4.93 -1.52 -13.08
C LYS A 95 -4.02 -0.74 -14.02
N GLY A 96 -2.71 -0.93 -13.97
CA GLY A 96 -1.76 -0.16 -14.78
C GLY A 96 -1.78 1.35 -14.47
N ILE A 97 -2.04 1.72 -13.20
CA ILE A 97 -2.10 3.13 -12.78
C ILE A 97 -0.70 3.75 -12.89
N SER A 98 -0.60 4.97 -13.46
CA SER A 98 0.69 5.66 -13.55
C SER A 98 1.25 6.07 -12.18
N ASP A 99 2.53 6.45 -12.11
CA ASP A 99 3.20 6.88 -10.88
C ASP A 99 2.57 8.17 -10.33
N GLU A 100 2.14 9.06 -11.21
CA GLU A 100 1.45 10.29 -10.84
C GLU A 100 0.03 9.98 -10.35
N ALA A 101 -0.72 9.16 -11.07
CA ALA A 101 -2.13 8.89 -10.77
C ALA A 101 -2.32 8.10 -9.47
N ILE A 102 -1.35 7.27 -9.07
CA ILE A 102 -1.45 6.53 -7.79
C ILE A 102 -1.40 7.46 -6.58
N SER A 103 -0.83 8.66 -6.71
CA SER A 103 -0.82 9.67 -5.66
C SER A 103 -2.22 10.10 -5.24
N GLU A 104 -3.14 10.15 -6.19
CA GLU A 104 -4.54 10.56 -5.99
C GLU A 104 -5.47 9.40 -5.62
N PHE A 105 -4.97 8.16 -5.71
CA PHE A 105 -5.80 6.99 -5.41
C PHE A 105 -5.98 6.81 -3.89
N ASN A 106 -7.23 6.94 -3.44
CA ASN A 106 -7.62 6.81 -2.04
C ASN A 106 -8.31 5.47 -1.80
N LEU A 107 -7.70 4.64 -0.95
CA LEU A 107 -8.26 3.36 -0.54
C LEU A 107 -8.88 3.50 0.87
N PRO A 108 -10.21 3.44 1.03
CA PRO A 108 -10.84 3.53 2.33
C PRO A 108 -10.54 2.28 3.17
N THR A 109 -10.38 2.49 4.49
CA THR A 109 -10.16 1.38 5.43
C THR A 109 -11.46 0.60 5.67
N ALA A 110 -11.35 -0.71 5.79
CA ALA A 110 -12.45 -1.63 6.09
C ALA A 110 -13.57 -1.68 5.01
N VAL A 111 -13.31 -1.19 3.81
CA VAL A 111 -14.19 -1.37 2.66
C VAL A 111 -13.57 -2.41 1.75
N PRO A 112 -14.22 -3.57 1.51
CA PRO A 112 -13.70 -4.57 0.59
C PRO A 112 -13.64 -4.04 -0.84
N TYR A 113 -12.50 -4.26 -1.49
CA TYR A 113 -12.29 -3.93 -2.90
C TYR A 113 -12.07 -5.23 -3.66
N VAL A 114 -13.01 -5.58 -4.53
CA VAL A 114 -13.01 -6.83 -5.29
C VAL A 114 -12.32 -6.61 -6.62
N PHE A 115 -11.42 -7.53 -6.96
CA PHE A 115 -10.84 -7.68 -8.29
C PHE A 115 -11.34 -8.96 -8.92
N GLU A 116 -11.71 -8.90 -10.17
CA GLU A 116 -12.16 -10.02 -10.98
C GLU A 116 -11.07 -10.39 -12.00
N PHE A 117 -10.87 -11.68 -12.20
CA PHE A 117 -9.90 -12.22 -13.13
C PHE A 117 -10.59 -13.18 -14.11
N ASP A 118 -10.11 -13.21 -15.33
CA ASP A 118 -10.55 -14.18 -16.33
C ASP A 118 -9.89 -15.56 -16.11
N GLU A 119 -10.25 -16.56 -16.95
CA GLU A 119 -9.68 -17.91 -16.89
C GLU A 119 -8.16 -17.94 -17.10
N GLY A 120 -7.58 -16.93 -17.75
CA GLY A 120 -6.14 -16.74 -17.93
C GLY A 120 -5.47 -15.99 -16.79
N LEU A 121 -6.17 -15.71 -15.68
CA LEU A 121 -5.72 -14.90 -14.54
C LEU A 121 -5.35 -13.47 -14.93
N ASN A 122 -5.94 -12.94 -16.01
CA ASN A 122 -5.80 -11.54 -16.33
C ASN A 122 -6.87 -10.71 -15.61
N TYR A 123 -6.49 -9.51 -15.20
CA TYR A 123 -7.43 -8.56 -14.60
C TYR A 123 -8.60 -8.27 -15.56
N ALA A 124 -9.83 -8.49 -15.10
CA ALA A 124 -11.06 -8.33 -15.87
C ALA A 124 -11.95 -7.17 -15.38
N GLY A 125 -11.84 -6.80 -14.11
CA GLY A 125 -12.64 -5.73 -13.54
C GLY A 125 -12.44 -5.57 -12.04
N ASP A 126 -12.98 -4.47 -11.51
CA ASP A 126 -12.91 -4.19 -10.08
C ASP A 126 -14.13 -3.40 -9.58
N ARG A 127 -14.45 -3.56 -8.29
CA ARG A 127 -15.47 -2.76 -7.61
C ARG A 127 -15.29 -2.75 -6.11
N PHE A 128 -15.70 -1.68 -5.47
CA PHE A 128 -15.90 -1.68 -4.02
C PHE A 128 -17.21 -2.39 -3.66
N LEU A 129 -17.23 -3.05 -2.49
CA LEU A 129 -18.46 -3.58 -1.91
C LEU A 129 -18.97 -2.62 -0.85
N GLY A 130 -20.19 -2.13 -1.03
CA GLY A 130 -20.87 -1.22 -0.10
C GLY A 130 -21.69 -0.17 -0.80
N ASP A 131 -22.23 0.75 -0.03
CA ASP A 131 -22.99 1.87 -0.52
C ASP A 131 -22.07 2.89 -1.22
N PRO A 132 -22.35 3.29 -2.48
CA PRO A 132 -21.47 4.18 -3.23
C PRO A 132 -21.25 5.54 -2.58
N ASP A 133 -22.28 6.11 -1.94
CA ASP A 133 -22.21 7.43 -1.31
C ASP A 133 -21.37 7.36 -0.03
N GLU A 134 -21.49 6.27 0.71
CA GLU A 134 -20.64 6.02 1.88
C GLU A 134 -19.18 5.82 1.48
N ILE A 135 -18.92 5.03 0.45
CA ILE A 135 -17.57 4.80 -0.08
C ILE A 135 -16.94 6.12 -0.53
N ALA A 136 -17.68 6.96 -1.26
CA ALA A 136 -17.19 8.28 -1.70
C ALA A 136 -16.82 9.18 -0.51
N ARG A 137 -17.62 9.19 0.56
CA ARG A 137 -17.30 9.93 1.79
C ARG A 137 -16.05 9.42 2.49
N LEU A 138 -15.88 8.09 2.56
CA LEU A 138 -14.71 7.47 3.17
C LEU A 138 -13.45 7.74 2.35
N MET A 139 -13.53 7.71 1.02
CA MET A 139 -12.41 8.07 0.14
C MET A 139 -12.00 9.54 0.32
N ALA A 140 -12.97 10.45 0.42
CA ALA A 140 -12.69 11.87 0.70
C ALA A 140 -12.01 12.05 2.07
N ALA A 141 -12.47 11.34 3.10
CA ALA A 141 -11.85 11.37 4.42
C ALA A 141 -10.38 10.88 4.39
N VAL A 142 -10.05 9.88 3.56
CA VAL A 142 -8.67 9.42 3.36
C VAL A 142 -7.84 10.49 2.64
N ALA A 143 -8.42 11.22 1.66
CA ALA A 143 -7.74 12.30 0.97
C ALA A 143 -7.34 13.45 1.92
N ASP A 144 -8.18 13.73 2.91
CA ASP A 144 -7.95 14.81 3.89
C ASP A 144 -7.06 14.38 5.08
N GLN A 145 -6.73 13.08 5.20
CA GLN A 145 -5.82 12.63 6.24
C GLN A 145 -4.44 13.27 6.11
N GLY A 146 -4.00 13.94 7.16
CA GLY A 146 -2.70 14.62 7.22
C GLY A 146 -2.74 16.10 6.85
N ARG A 147 -3.88 16.65 6.46
CA ARG A 147 -4.11 18.09 6.45
C ARG A 147 -4.46 18.53 7.86
N LYS A 148 -3.76 19.55 8.39
CA LYS A 148 -4.21 20.24 9.60
C LYS A 148 -5.50 20.99 9.28
N GLY A 149 -6.59 20.68 10.00
CA GLY A 149 -7.70 21.61 10.14
C GLY A 149 -7.26 22.81 10.99
#